data_1b9ee900064122f63dbf05588ee8dba3
#
_entry.id   1b9ee900064122f63dbf05588ee8dba3
#
_cell.length_a   1.000
_cell.length_b   1.000
_cell.length_c   1.000
_cell.angle_alpha   90.00
_cell.angle_beta   90.00
_cell.angle_gamma   90.00
#
_symmetry.space_group_name_H-M   'P 1'
#
loop_
_entity.id
_entity.type
_entity.pdbx_description
1 polymer ?
#
loop_
_entity_poly.entity_id
_entity_poly.type
_entity_poly.pdbx_seq_one_letter_code
_entity_poly.pdbx_strand_id
1 'polypeptide(L)'
;MFPWLFVHFGKFCAPVRGLYFWRSIRYNERMKEKQITPGDAGRRLDRYLGRTFPSLPRSLMYKEIRKKNIKVNKKRCTPEQVLSAGDRVTLYLPDDVLAEKTVYYDFLSASKALDVVYEDENLLILNKPQGLLCHPNGKEYVDTLIARVKRYLYERNQWSPEDSGFAPALANRIDRNTGGLVIAAKTAPALREITALIRERKIEKFYLTVTEGIPPKAADTLTAYLHKDEKKNKVTLYDAPAPHRMACKTGYRVLDTKANRALLKVELFTGRTHQIRAQLAGIGCPLAGDGKYGNTHGRYRQALLSYKLIFHVPADYTIAHLDGKVFTADTRPITQIFTGDDSNER
;
A
#
# COMPACT_ATOMS: atom_id res chain seq x y z
N MET A 1 -21.80 -46.89 -47.73
CA MET A 1 -22.79 -47.95 -48.02
C MET A 1 -23.89 -47.80 -46.97
N PHE A 2 -25.01 -47.27 -47.37
CA PHE A 2 -26.25 -47.14 -46.59
C PHE A 2 -26.86 -48.54 -46.35
N PRO A 3 -27.93 -48.74 -45.49
CA PRO A 3 -29.16 -47.93 -45.41
C PRO A 3 -29.75 -47.74 -44.01
N TRP A 4 -30.46 -46.63 -43.85
CA TRP A 4 -31.83 -46.28 -43.47
C TRP A 4 -32.75 -47.41 -42.99
N LEU A 5 -33.44 -47.23 -41.88
CA LEU A 5 -34.83 -47.66 -41.72
C LEU A 5 -35.66 -46.66 -40.87
N PHE A 6 -36.63 -46.03 -41.53
CA PHE A 6 -37.76 -45.31 -40.94
C PHE A 6 -38.83 -46.31 -40.48
N VAL A 7 -39.47 -46.06 -39.33
CA VAL A 7 -40.87 -46.51 -39.15
C VAL A 7 -41.67 -45.40 -38.49
N HIS A 8 -42.76 -45.08 -39.13
CA HIS A 8 -43.78 -44.10 -38.80
C HIS A 8 -44.95 -44.76 -38.03
N PHE A 9 -45.85 -43.83 -37.50
CA PHE A 9 -47.24 -43.99 -37.02
C PHE A 9 -47.36 -44.14 -35.50
N GLY A 10 -48.30 -43.42 -34.82
CA GLY A 10 -49.48 -42.70 -35.20
C GLY A 10 -50.03 -41.86 -34.06
N LYS A 11 -50.86 -40.93 -34.44
CA LYS A 11 -51.63 -39.98 -33.62
C LYS A 11 -52.63 -40.68 -32.67
N PHE A 12 -52.72 -40.19 -31.43
CA PHE A 12 -54.10 -40.01 -30.81
C PHE A 12 -54.07 -38.83 -29.84
N CYS A 13 -55.01 -37.95 -30.02
CA CYS A 13 -55.38 -36.78 -29.24
C CYS A 13 -56.35 -37.14 -28.15
N ALA A 14 -56.18 -36.74 -26.91
CA ALA A 14 -57.21 -36.39 -25.97
C ALA A 14 -56.76 -35.55 -24.85
N PRO A 15 -57.41 -34.53 -24.34
CA PRO A 15 -56.98 -33.61 -23.34
C PRO A 15 -57.32 -34.11 -21.94
N VAL A 16 -56.34 -34.22 -21.08
CA VAL A 16 -56.59 -34.41 -19.63
C VAL A 16 -56.24 -33.13 -18.91
N ARG A 17 -57.29 -32.52 -18.36
CA ARG A 17 -57.24 -31.38 -17.44
C ARG A 17 -56.33 -31.66 -16.24
N GLY A 18 -55.47 -30.72 -15.96
CA GLY A 18 -55.16 -30.22 -14.63
C GLY A 18 -54.74 -31.19 -13.58
N LEU A 19 -53.50 -31.11 -13.25
CA LEU A 19 -53.04 -31.12 -11.87
C LEU A 19 -51.63 -30.51 -11.92
N TYR A 20 -51.59 -29.20 -11.69
CA TYR A 20 -50.32 -28.58 -11.33
C TYR A 20 -49.83 -29.19 -10.02
N PHE A 21 -49.07 -30.26 -10.12
CA PHE A 21 -48.30 -30.77 -9.03
C PHE A 21 -47.18 -29.78 -8.82
N TRP A 22 -47.43 -28.76 -7.99
CA TRP A 22 -46.39 -28.01 -7.35
C TRP A 22 -45.61 -28.98 -6.46
N ARG A 23 -44.66 -29.68 -7.07
CA ARG A 23 -43.64 -30.37 -6.35
C ARG A 23 -42.80 -29.27 -5.66
N SER A 24 -43.16 -28.96 -4.41
CA SER A 24 -42.34 -28.15 -3.53
C SER A 24 -40.96 -28.80 -3.51
N ILE A 25 -40.06 -28.21 -4.29
CA ILE A 25 -38.63 -28.44 -4.10
C ILE A 25 -38.39 -27.97 -2.68
N ARG A 26 -38.33 -28.91 -1.74
CA ARG A 26 -37.74 -28.64 -0.42
C ARG A 26 -36.32 -28.21 -0.73
N TYR A 27 -36.12 -26.91 -0.74
CA TYR A 27 -34.77 -26.36 -0.60
C TYR A 27 -34.22 -26.99 0.66
N ASN A 28 -33.17 -27.75 0.51
CA ASN A 28 -32.38 -28.26 1.64
C ASN A 28 -31.67 -27.02 2.22
N GLU A 29 -32.44 -26.24 3.01
CA GLU A 29 -31.93 -25.05 3.70
C GLU A 29 -30.91 -25.54 4.73
N ARG A 30 -29.65 -25.63 4.31
CA ARG A 30 -28.56 -25.83 5.27
C ARG A 30 -28.37 -24.53 6.02
N MET A 31 -28.60 -24.59 7.32
CA MET A 31 -28.33 -23.50 8.23
C MET A 31 -26.82 -23.35 8.37
N LYS A 32 -26.27 -22.18 8.00
CA LYS A 32 -24.89 -21.83 8.28
C LYS A 32 -24.83 -20.87 9.46
N GLU A 33 -24.02 -21.17 10.46
CA GLU A 33 -23.81 -20.33 11.64
C GLU A 33 -22.36 -19.88 11.72
N LYS A 34 -22.14 -18.61 11.99
CA LYS A 34 -20.82 -18.01 12.18
C LYS A 34 -20.81 -17.26 13.50
N GLN A 35 -19.81 -17.53 14.33
CA GLN A 35 -19.54 -16.76 15.54
C GLN A 35 -18.61 -15.59 15.21
N ILE A 36 -18.97 -14.40 15.67
CA ILE A 36 -18.17 -13.19 15.48
C ILE A 36 -16.94 -13.26 16.37
N THR A 37 -15.78 -13.18 15.72
CA THR A 37 -14.48 -13.14 16.43
C THR A 37 -14.22 -11.74 16.99
N PRO A 38 -13.29 -11.59 17.96
CA PRO A 38 -12.85 -10.26 18.40
C PRO A 38 -12.36 -9.37 17.26
N GLY A 39 -11.76 -9.96 16.21
CA GLY A 39 -11.28 -9.25 15.03
C GLY A 39 -12.39 -8.77 14.06
N ASP A 40 -13.59 -9.31 14.18
CA ASP A 40 -14.76 -8.90 13.38
C ASP A 40 -15.75 -8.03 14.16
N ALA A 41 -15.53 -7.86 15.46
CA ALA A 41 -16.35 -7.00 16.32
C ALA A 41 -16.23 -5.54 15.90
N GLY A 42 -17.32 -4.77 16.09
CA GLY A 42 -17.41 -3.37 15.69
C GLY A 42 -17.82 -3.16 14.23
N ARG A 43 -17.97 -4.23 13.44
CA ARG A 43 -18.42 -4.14 12.04
C ARG A 43 -19.93 -4.13 11.94
N ARG A 44 -20.45 -3.45 10.92
CA ARG A 44 -21.84 -3.56 10.51
C ARG A 44 -22.07 -4.95 9.89
N LEU A 45 -23.29 -5.50 10.11
CA LEU A 45 -23.68 -6.82 9.59
C LEU A 45 -23.54 -6.93 8.07
N ASP A 46 -24.00 -5.90 7.31
CA ASP A 46 -23.92 -5.90 5.85
C ASP A 46 -22.44 -5.96 5.36
N ARG A 47 -21.53 -5.31 6.06
CA ARG A 47 -20.10 -5.32 5.76
C ARG A 47 -19.47 -6.66 6.09
N TYR A 48 -19.80 -7.21 7.24
CA TYR A 48 -19.35 -8.54 7.65
C TYR A 48 -19.78 -9.62 6.65
N LEU A 49 -21.05 -9.62 6.27
CA LEU A 49 -21.60 -10.61 5.32
C LEU A 49 -21.00 -10.48 3.92
N GLY A 50 -20.82 -9.27 3.41
CA GLY A 50 -20.20 -9.04 2.10
C GLY A 50 -18.75 -9.52 2.04
N ARG A 51 -18.02 -9.43 3.16
CA ARG A 51 -16.65 -9.93 3.27
C ARG A 51 -16.60 -11.45 3.39
N THR A 52 -17.44 -12.02 4.25
CA THR A 52 -17.43 -13.46 4.55
C THR A 52 -18.01 -14.28 3.41
N PHE A 53 -19.02 -13.75 2.72
CA PHE A 53 -19.74 -14.41 1.61
C PHE A 53 -19.74 -13.53 0.36
N PRO A 54 -18.61 -13.37 -0.34
CA PRO A 54 -18.51 -12.48 -1.51
C PRO A 54 -19.41 -12.92 -2.67
N SER A 55 -19.83 -14.19 -2.71
CA SER A 55 -20.81 -14.71 -3.67
C SER A 55 -22.25 -14.31 -3.37
N LEU A 56 -22.52 -13.70 -2.21
CA LEU A 56 -23.85 -13.21 -1.81
C LEU A 56 -24.08 -11.78 -2.37
N PRO A 57 -24.90 -11.59 -3.44
CA PRO A 57 -25.13 -10.26 -3.98
C PRO A 57 -25.78 -9.35 -2.94
N ARG A 58 -25.38 -8.08 -2.89
CA ARG A 58 -25.94 -7.09 -1.93
C ARG A 58 -27.47 -7.03 -1.97
N SER A 59 -28.05 -6.99 -3.16
CA SER A 59 -29.51 -6.96 -3.33
C SER A 59 -30.20 -8.17 -2.70
N LEU A 60 -29.60 -9.36 -2.86
CA LEU A 60 -30.10 -10.59 -2.24
C LEU A 60 -29.91 -10.56 -0.72
N MET A 61 -28.75 -10.15 -0.24
CA MET A 61 -28.47 -10.00 1.21
C MET A 61 -29.51 -9.13 1.91
N TYR A 62 -29.79 -7.92 1.38
CA TYR A 62 -30.80 -7.01 1.94
C TYR A 62 -32.22 -7.61 1.89
N LYS A 63 -32.56 -8.34 0.80
CA LYS A 63 -33.83 -9.05 0.65
C LYS A 63 -33.98 -10.15 1.71
N GLU A 64 -32.92 -10.92 1.95
CA GLU A 64 -32.95 -12.06 2.87
C GLU A 64 -32.91 -11.62 4.35
N ILE A 65 -32.26 -10.50 4.68
CA ILE A 65 -32.38 -9.86 6.00
C ILE A 65 -33.84 -9.45 6.26
N ARG A 66 -34.52 -8.80 5.30
CA ARG A 66 -35.94 -8.43 5.42
C ARG A 66 -36.84 -9.63 5.60
N LYS A 67 -36.56 -10.74 4.90
CA LYS A 67 -37.28 -12.01 5.02
C LYS A 67 -37.03 -12.78 6.30
N LYS A 68 -36.08 -12.30 7.15
CA LYS A 68 -35.68 -12.97 8.38
C LYS A 68 -34.90 -14.28 8.16
N ASN A 69 -34.34 -14.49 6.97
CA ASN A 69 -33.47 -15.62 6.64
C ASN A 69 -32.03 -15.39 7.09
N ILE A 70 -31.70 -14.16 7.55
CA ILE A 70 -30.46 -13.83 8.22
C ILE A 70 -30.80 -13.27 9.60
N LYS A 71 -30.19 -13.82 10.65
CA LYS A 71 -30.44 -13.47 12.06
C LYS A 71 -29.15 -13.26 12.81
N VAL A 72 -29.17 -12.42 13.83
CA VAL A 72 -28.09 -12.25 14.80
C VAL A 72 -28.62 -12.70 16.15
N ASN A 73 -27.93 -13.62 16.82
CA ASN A 73 -28.34 -14.21 18.11
C ASN A 73 -29.79 -14.73 18.09
N LYS A 74 -30.18 -15.37 16.95
CA LYS A 74 -31.54 -15.89 16.70
C LYS A 74 -32.62 -14.81 16.61
N LYS A 75 -32.25 -13.52 16.69
CA LYS A 75 -33.18 -12.37 16.61
C LYS A 75 -33.15 -11.73 15.22
N ARG A 76 -34.19 -10.97 14.90
CA ARG A 76 -34.26 -10.12 13.72
C ARG A 76 -33.14 -9.10 13.77
N CYS A 77 -32.49 -8.84 12.65
CA CYS A 77 -31.40 -7.91 12.51
C CYS A 77 -31.67 -6.88 11.41
N THR A 78 -30.88 -5.81 11.38
CA THR A 78 -30.83 -4.82 10.29
C THR A 78 -29.45 -4.86 9.62
N PRO A 79 -29.32 -4.43 8.37
CA PRO A 79 -28.02 -4.39 7.68
C PRO A 79 -26.98 -3.54 8.42
N GLU A 80 -27.42 -2.47 9.07
CA GLU A 80 -26.59 -1.50 9.78
C GLU A 80 -26.21 -1.94 11.19
N GLN A 81 -26.78 -3.04 11.70
CA GLN A 81 -26.48 -3.53 13.04
C GLN A 81 -24.99 -3.78 13.22
N VAL A 82 -24.42 -3.18 14.25
CA VAL A 82 -23.03 -3.40 14.65
C VAL A 82 -22.91 -4.70 15.42
N LEU A 83 -21.95 -5.53 15.03
CA LEU A 83 -21.71 -6.85 15.63
C LEU A 83 -20.74 -6.75 16.80
N SER A 84 -20.98 -7.55 17.84
CA SER A 84 -20.11 -7.69 19.01
C SER A 84 -19.37 -9.02 18.98
N ALA A 85 -18.20 -9.10 19.61
CA ALA A 85 -17.48 -10.35 19.78
C ALA A 85 -18.37 -11.39 20.50
N GLY A 86 -18.44 -12.61 19.96
CA GLY A 86 -19.31 -13.67 20.47
C GLY A 86 -20.71 -13.71 19.86
N ASP A 87 -21.16 -12.68 19.14
CA ASP A 87 -22.44 -12.73 18.41
C ASP A 87 -22.46 -13.91 17.44
N ARG A 88 -23.64 -14.49 17.26
CA ARG A 88 -23.89 -15.60 16.32
C ARG A 88 -24.75 -15.13 15.16
N VAL A 89 -24.18 -15.14 13.97
CA VAL A 89 -24.89 -14.83 12.72
C VAL A 89 -25.36 -16.15 12.09
N THR A 90 -26.68 -16.32 11.97
CA THR A 90 -27.30 -17.51 11.39
C THR A 90 -27.89 -17.16 10.04
N LEU A 91 -27.53 -17.93 9.00
CA LEU A 91 -27.99 -17.75 7.62
C LEU A 91 -28.75 -19.00 7.17
N TYR A 92 -29.96 -18.80 6.67
CA TYR A 92 -30.81 -19.82 6.05
C TYR A 92 -30.84 -19.58 4.53
N LEU A 93 -29.70 -19.86 3.88
CA LEU A 93 -29.49 -19.59 2.44
C LEU A 93 -28.82 -20.81 1.79
N PRO A 94 -29.01 -20.99 0.46
CA PRO A 94 -28.34 -22.06 -0.28
C PRO A 94 -26.81 -21.99 -0.21
N ASP A 95 -26.16 -23.14 -0.22
CA ASP A 95 -24.70 -23.24 -0.10
C ASP A 95 -23.94 -22.57 -1.25
N ASP A 96 -24.53 -22.48 -2.45
CA ASP A 96 -23.93 -21.83 -3.62
C ASP A 96 -23.73 -20.32 -3.45
N VAL A 97 -24.69 -19.66 -2.76
CA VAL A 97 -24.57 -18.22 -2.41
C VAL A 97 -23.78 -17.98 -1.13
N LEU A 98 -23.67 -19.01 -0.27
CA LEU A 98 -22.85 -19.01 0.94
C LEU A 98 -21.46 -19.61 0.71
N ALA A 99 -21.09 -19.88 -0.56
CA ALA A 99 -19.75 -20.30 -0.88
C ALA A 99 -18.76 -19.23 -0.39
N GLU A 100 -17.92 -19.63 0.57
CA GLU A 100 -16.78 -18.84 0.98
C GLU A 100 -15.78 -18.87 -0.19
N LYS A 101 -15.97 -17.97 -1.16
CA LYS A 101 -14.88 -17.68 -2.07
C LYS A 101 -13.81 -17.02 -1.21
N THR A 102 -12.69 -17.66 -1.10
CA THR A 102 -11.46 -16.99 -0.68
C THR A 102 -11.19 -15.96 -1.76
N VAL A 103 -11.66 -14.71 -1.57
CA VAL A 103 -11.27 -13.61 -2.44
C VAL A 103 -9.79 -13.45 -2.20
N TYR A 104 -9.02 -13.88 -3.18
CA TYR A 104 -7.57 -13.76 -3.13
C TYR A 104 -7.22 -12.33 -3.51
N TYR A 105 -6.78 -11.56 -2.53
CA TYR A 105 -6.22 -10.23 -2.78
C TYR A 105 -4.71 -10.36 -2.94
N ASP A 106 -4.18 -9.87 -4.04
CA ASP A 106 -2.73 -9.91 -4.33
C ASP A 106 -1.88 -9.40 -3.17
N PHE A 107 -2.35 -8.36 -2.45
CA PHE A 107 -1.64 -7.81 -1.30
C PHE A 107 -1.51 -8.79 -0.11
N LEU A 108 -2.34 -9.83 -0.02
CA LEU A 108 -2.21 -10.86 1.01
C LEU A 108 -1.00 -11.78 0.80
N SER A 109 -0.42 -11.77 -0.40
CA SER A 109 0.83 -12.47 -0.70
C SER A 109 2.08 -11.66 -0.35
N ALA A 110 1.93 -10.35 -0.07
CA ALA A 110 3.05 -9.53 0.38
C ALA A 110 3.57 -10.01 1.74
N SER A 111 4.81 -9.69 2.09
CA SER A 111 5.36 -9.99 3.41
C SER A 111 4.57 -9.29 4.53
N LYS A 112 4.47 -9.94 5.70
CA LYS A 112 3.91 -9.34 6.93
C LYS A 112 4.87 -8.34 7.59
N ALA A 113 6.14 -8.36 7.23
CA ALA A 113 7.16 -7.49 7.80
C ALA A 113 6.89 -6.03 7.39
N LEU A 114 6.43 -5.23 8.32
CA LEU A 114 6.22 -3.80 8.18
C LEU A 114 6.74 -3.10 9.44
N ASP A 115 7.76 -2.26 9.26
CA ASP A 115 8.35 -1.47 10.34
C ASP A 115 7.57 -0.15 10.45
N VAL A 116 6.75 -0.04 11.49
CA VAL A 116 5.87 1.10 11.78
C VAL A 116 6.53 1.97 12.84
N VAL A 117 6.95 3.18 12.46
CA VAL A 117 7.55 4.18 13.34
C VAL A 117 6.48 4.96 14.12
N TYR A 118 5.33 5.20 13.47
CA TYR A 118 4.19 5.89 14.06
C TYR A 118 2.90 5.47 13.37
N GLU A 119 1.82 5.38 14.12
CA GLU A 119 0.48 5.11 13.62
C GLU A 119 -0.56 5.90 14.41
N ASP A 120 -1.51 6.48 13.70
CA ASP A 120 -2.76 7.00 14.24
C ASP A 120 -3.95 6.57 13.37
N GLU A 121 -5.12 7.20 13.57
CA GLU A 121 -6.33 6.93 12.79
C GLU A 121 -6.23 7.37 11.32
N ASN A 122 -5.35 8.33 11.02
CA ASN A 122 -5.25 9.01 9.74
C ASN A 122 -4.10 8.51 8.86
N LEU A 123 -2.97 8.13 9.46
CA LEU A 123 -1.75 7.80 8.73
C LEU A 123 -0.82 6.82 9.46
N LEU A 124 0.18 6.33 8.71
CA LEU A 124 1.33 5.57 9.18
C LEU A 124 2.61 6.29 8.74
N ILE A 125 3.61 6.36 9.61
CA ILE A 125 5.01 6.63 9.24
C ILE A 125 5.74 5.30 9.29
N LEU A 126 6.33 4.92 8.17
CA LEU A 126 6.95 3.61 7.97
C LEU A 126 8.45 3.76 7.75
N ASN A 127 9.24 2.84 8.28
CA ASN A 127 10.65 2.70 7.94
C ASN A 127 10.80 1.62 6.85
N LYS A 128 10.89 2.05 5.59
CA LYS A 128 11.02 1.13 4.46
C LYS A 128 12.43 0.53 4.40
N PRO A 129 12.58 -0.79 4.36
CA PRO A 129 13.89 -1.40 4.15
C PRO A 129 14.43 -1.11 2.74
N GLN A 130 15.74 -1.15 2.58
CA GLN A 130 16.38 -1.15 1.27
C GLN A 130 16.00 -2.40 0.48
N GLY A 131 15.86 -2.26 -0.84
CA GLY A 131 15.48 -3.35 -1.75
C GLY A 131 13.98 -3.49 -1.98
N LEU A 132 13.13 -2.94 -1.10
CA LEU A 132 11.68 -2.95 -1.25
C LEU A 132 11.19 -1.80 -2.14
N LEU A 133 10.31 -2.09 -3.10
CA LEU A 133 9.63 -1.06 -3.89
C LEU A 133 8.52 -0.39 -3.06
N CYS A 134 8.30 0.91 -3.28
CA CYS A 134 7.12 1.61 -2.74
C CYS A 134 5.83 1.14 -3.42
N HIS A 135 5.83 1.05 -4.74
CA HIS A 135 4.68 0.67 -5.58
C HIS A 135 5.06 -0.42 -6.57
N PRO A 136 4.11 -1.21 -7.05
CA PRO A 136 4.33 -2.18 -8.10
C PRO A 136 4.96 -1.57 -9.36
N ASN A 137 5.71 -2.38 -10.07
CA ASN A 137 6.18 -2.09 -11.42
C ASN A 137 5.91 -3.30 -12.32
N GLY A 138 6.19 -3.20 -13.64
CA GLY A 138 5.90 -4.28 -14.58
C GLY A 138 6.62 -5.61 -14.33
N LYS A 139 7.59 -5.67 -13.42
CA LYS A 139 8.37 -6.88 -13.10
C LYS A 139 8.10 -7.41 -11.70
N GLU A 140 7.73 -6.54 -10.78
CA GLU A 140 7.55 -6.86 -9.36
C GLU A 140 6.31 -6.13 -8.84
N TYR A 141 5.28 -6.90 -8.52
CA TYR A 141 3.97 -6.38 -8.16
C TYR A 141 3.41 -6.99 -6.87
N VAL A 142 3.97 -8.09 -6.38
CA VAL A 142 3.45 -8.81 -5.21
C VAL A 142 3.88 -8.15 -3.91
N ASP A 143 5.20 -8.09 -3.66
CA ASP A 143 5.75 -7.59 -2.39
C ASP A 143 6.26 -6.15 -2.54
N THR A 144 5.41 -5.20 -2.24
CA THR A 144 5.72 -3.77 -2.24
C THR A 144 5.28 -3.12 -0.94
N LEU A 145 5.84 -1.95 -0.60
CA LEU A 145 5.48 -1.26 0.63
C LEU A 145 3.97 -1.02 0.73
N ILE A 146 3.33 -0.58 -0.35
CA ILE A 146 1.87 -0.36 -0.36
C ILE A 146 1.08 -1.66 -0.20
N ALA A 147 1.57 -2.79 -0.75
CA ALA A 147 0.93 -4.09 -0.57
C ALA A 147 1.02 -4.56 0.90
N ARG A 148 2.20 -4.36 1.53
CA ARG A 148 2.38 -4.63 2.98
C ARG A 148 1.49 -3.75 3.86
N VAL A 149 1.34 -2.46 3.54
CA VAL A 149 0.40 -1.54 4.24
C VAL A 149 -1.03 -2.04 4.12
N LYS A 150 -1.47 -2.37 2.92
CA LYS A 150 -2.84 -2.90 2.70
C LYS A 150 -3.07 -4.18 3.49
N ARG A 151 -2.12 -5.12 3.46
CA ARG A 151 -2.18 -6.36 4.26
C ARG A 151 -2.27 -6.06 5.75
N TYR A 152 -1.39 -5.20 6.25
CA TYR A 152 -1.33 -4.79 7.66
C TYR A 152 -2.67 -4.24 8.16
N LEU A 153 -3.26 -3.30 7.42
CA LEU A 153 -4.53 -2.69 7.77
C LEU A 153 -5.72 -3.67 7.62
N TYR A 154 -5.67 -4.54 6.61
CA TYR A 154 -6.67 -5.57 6.39
C TYR A 154 -6.69 -6.60 7.52
N GLU A 155 -5.54 -7.15 7.91
CA GLU A 155 -5.43 -8.12 8.99
C GLU A 155 -5.87 -7.53 10.35
N ARG A 156 -5.77 -6.20 10.54
CA ARG A 156 -6.23 -5.47 11.74
C ARG A 156 -7.66 -4.96 11.66
N ASN A 157 -8.37 -5.27 10.59
CA ASN A 157 -9.73 -4.78 10.34
C ASN A 157 -9.85 -3.24 10.30
N GLN A 158 -8.77 -2.53 9.99
CA GLN A 158 -8.76 -1.07 9.85
C GLN A 158 -9.11 -0.63 8.43
N TRP A 159 -9.03 -1.54 7.46
CA TRP A 159 -9.38 -1.30 6.07
C TRP A 159 -9.77 -2.61 5.38
N SER A 160 -10.72 -2.52 4.43
CA SER A 160 -11.08 -3.62 3.54
C SER A 160 -11.41 -3.06 2.14
N PRO A 161 -11.04 -3.77 1.06
CA PRO A 161 -11.39 -3.36 -0.31
C PRO A 161 -12.90 -3.23 -0.54
N GLU A 162 -13.72 -4.00 0.19
CA GLU A 162 -15.18 -3.99 0.05
C GLU A 162 -15.84 -2.82 0.77
N ASP A 163 -15.20 -2.33 1.83
CA ASP A 163 -15.83 -1.43 2.78
C ASP A 163 -15.57 0.04 2.50
N SER A 164 -14.52 0.35 1.76
CA SER A 164 -14.02 1.72 1.71
C SER A 164 -14.11 2.32 0.32
N GLY A 165 -14.63 3.54 0.25
CA GLY A 165 -14.47 4.40 -0.92
C GLY A 165 -13.03 4.90 -1.10
N PHE A 166 -12.08 4.54 -0.20
CA PHE A 166 -10.68 4.94 -0.25
C PHE A 166 -9.77 3.74 0.05
N ALA A 167 -8.75 3.54 -0.75
CA ALA A 167 -7.68 2.58 -0.50
C ALA A 167 -6.46 3.29 0.13
N PRO A 168 -5.80 2.69 1.13
CA PRO A 168 -4.56 3.23 1.70
C PRO A 168 -3.54 3.54 0.61
N ALA A 169 -2.87 4.68 0.73
CA ALA A 169 -1.95 5.18 -0.29
C ALA A 169 -0.70 5.79 0.32
N LEU A 170 0.45 5.63 -0.35
CA LEU A 170 1.67 6.32 0.04
C LEU A 170 1.61 7.78 -0.42
N ALA A 171 1.87 8.72 0.49
CA ALA A 171 1.89 10.15 0.20
C ALA A 171 3.23 10.61 -0.42
N ASN A 172 4.31 9.85 -0.19
CA ASN A 172 5.62 10.05 -0.82
C ASN A 172 6.22 8.71 -1.23
N ARG A 173 7.28 8.76 -2.00
CA ARG A 173 8.03 7.58 -2.41
C ARG A 173 9.52 7.83 -2.31
N ILE A 174 10.25 6.75 -2.05
CA ILE A 174 11.71 6.71 -2.13
C ILE A 174 12.11 5.55 -3.07
N ASP A 175 13.32 5.56 -3.56
CA ASP A 175 13.80 4.54 -4.50
C ASP A 175 13.83 3.14 -3.86
N ARG A 176 13.88 2.09 -4.69
CA ARG A 176 13.96 0.70 -4.22
C ARG A 176 15.07 0.53 -3.18
N ASN A 177 16.28 1.00 -3.49
CA ASN A 177 17.46 0.83 -2.67
C ASN A 177 17.71 1.99 -1.68
N THR A 178 16.78 2.93 -1.56
CA THR A 178 16.76 3.93 -0.49
C THR A 178 15.97 3.37 0.68
N GLY A 179 16.55 3.34 1.86
CA GLY A 179 15.87 3.01 3.11
C GLY A 179 15.21 4.22 3.76
N GLY A 180 14.40 4.00 4.80
CA GLY A 180 13.91 5.03 5.70
C GLY A 180 12.46 5.46 5.50
N LEU A 181 12.15 6.66 5.95
CA LEU A 181 10.80 7.12 6.25
C LEU A 181 9.94 7.33 5.01
N VAL A 182 8.76 6.73 5.03
CA VAL A 182 7.68 6.89 4.05
C VAL A 182 6.36 7.10 4.78
N ILE A 183 5.53 8.01 4.28
CA ILE A 183 4.21 8.33 4.84
C ILE A 183 3.15 7.58 4.05
N ALA A 184 2.29 6.84 4.75
CA ALA A 184 1.11 6.18 4.18
C ALA A 184 -0.15 6.76 4.81
N ALA A 185 -1.09 7.23 4.00
CA ALA A 185 -2.38 7.71 4.46
C ALA A 185 -3.39 6.57 4.55
N LYS A 186 -4.13 6.52 5.65
CA LYS A 186 -5.24 5.59 5.91
C LYS A 186 -6.57 6.16 5.43
N THR A 187 -6.66 7.50 5.29
CA THR A 187 -7.88 8.22 4.91
C THR A 187 -7.65 9.17 3.73
N ALA A 188 -8.70 9.46 2.96
CA ALA A 188 -8.62 10.37 1.83
C ALA A 188 -8.36 11.84 2.26
N PRO A 189 -8.93 12.37 3.35
CA PRO A 189 -8.56 13.69 3.86
C PRO A 189 -7.07 13.78 4.19
N ALA A 190 -6.53 12.84 4.98
CA ALA A 190 -5.11 12.83 5.32
C ALA A 190 -4.20 12.77 4.09
N LEU A 191 -4.53 11.98 3.07
CA LEU A 191 -3.75 11.95 1.83
C LEU A 191 -3.71 13.31 1.13
N ARG A 192 -4.85 14.00 1.04
CA ARG A 192 -4.92 15.34 0.45
C ARG A 192 -4.09 16.35 1.23
N GLU A 193 -4.25 16.36 2.56
CA GLU A 193 -3.51 17.27 3.45
C GLU A 193 -2.00 17.03 3.38
N ILE A 194 -1.55 15.79 3.54
CA ILE A 194 -0.12 15.46 3.46
C ILE A 194 0.46 15.80 2.08
N THR A 195 -0.28 15.54 1.00
CA THR A 195 0.17 15.87 -0.36
C THR A 195 0.29 17.39 -0.55
N ALA A 196 -0.63 18.19 0.02
CA ALA A 196 -0.57 19.63 0.04
C ALA A 196 0.66 20.12 0.83
N LEU A 197 0.87 19.60 2.04
CA LEU A 197 2.02 19.94 2.89
C LEU A 197 3.36 19.62 2.21
N ILE A 198 3.46 18.48 1.51
CA ILE A 198 4.67 18.13 0.74
C ILE A 198 4.89 19.13 -0.40
N ARG A 199 3.84 19.52 -1.13
CA ARG A 199 3.90 20.49 -2.22
C ARG A 199 4.30 21.89 -1.72
N GLU A 200 3.80 22.27 -0.55
CA GLU A 200 4.05 23.55 0.12
C GLU A 200 5.36 23.55 0.93
N ARG A 201 6.09 22.43 0.94
CA ARG A 201 7.34 22.24 1.70
C ARG A 201 7.18 22.38 3.21
N LYS A 202 5.99 22.13 3.71
CA LYS A 202 5.65 22.07 5.13
C LYS A 202 5.96 20.72 5.78
N ILE A 203 6.42 19.74 4.99
CA ILE A 203 7.07 18.51 5.50
C ILE A 203 8.51 18.57 5.05
N GLU A 204 9.41 18.88 6.00
CA GLU A 204 10.86 18.86 5.73
C GLU A 204 11.34 17.40 5.68
N LYS A 205 12.19 17.10 4.70
CA LYS A 205 12.70 15.76 4.45
C LYS A 205 14.22 15.79 4.45
N PHE A 206 14.81 15.09 5.42
CA PHE A 206 16.24 14.97 5.53
C PHE A 206 16.71 13.54 5.26
N TYR A 207 17.77 13.47 4.49
CA TYR A 207 18.44 12.21 4.15
C TYR A 207 19.85 12.19 4.74
N LEU A 208 20.32 11.00 5.06
CA LEU A 208 21.71 10.72 5.39
C LEU A 208 22.30 9.89 4.26
N THR A 209 23.51 10.22 3.83
CA THR A 209 24.19 9.51 2.74
C THR A 209 25.69 9.51 2.91
N VAL A 210 26.33 8.50 2.34
CA VAL A 210 27.80 8.44 2.19
C VAL A 210 28.12 8.61 0.71
N THR A 211 29.09 9.48 0.40
CA THR A 211 29.60 9.69 -0.95
C THR A 211 30.98 9.09 -1.13
N GLU A 212 31.26 8.62 -2.34
CA GLU A 212 32.62 8.40 -2.83
C GLU A 212 33.12 9.74 -3.38
N GLY A 213 34.16 10.27 -2.76
CA GLY A 213 34.61 11.64 -2.94
C GLY A 213 34.06 12.61 -1.88
N ILE A 214 34.80 13.65 -1.62
CA ILE A 214 34.47 14.74 -0.68
C ILE A 214 33.96 15.92 -1.48
N PRO A 215 32.75 16.42 -1.22
CA PRO A 215 32.24 17.61 -1.91
C PRO A 215 33.16 18.82 -1.76
N PRO A 216 33.27 19.68 -2.79
CA PRO A 216 34.21 20.82 -2.76
C PRO A 216 33.86 21.90 -1.73
N LYS A 217 32.62 21.92 -1.27
CA LYS A 217 32.14 22.82 -0.21
C LYS A 217 31.59 22.02 0.97
N ALA A 218 31.82 22.51 2.19
CA ALA A 218 31.27 21.91 3.40
C ALA A 218 29.73 21.93 3.46
N ALA A 219 29.09 22.87 2.77
CA ALA A 219 27.65 22.95 2.56
C ALA A 219 27.36 23.71 1.25
N ASP A 220 26.35 23.25 0.53
CA ASP A 220 25.88 23.95 -0.69
C ASP A 220 24.42 23.60 -0.98
N THR A 221 23.83 24.35 -1.90
CA THR A 221 22.49 24.10 -2.46
C THR A 221 22.61 23.88 -3.95
N LEU A 222 22.39 22.65 -4.38
CA LEU A 222 22.43 22.23 -5.78
C LEU A 222 21.08 22.49 -6.43
N THR A 223 21.09 23.27 -7.52
CA THR A 223 19.92 23.51 -8.37
C THR A 223 20.24 23.03 -9.77
N ALA A 224 19.27 22.39 -10.42
CA ALA A 224 19.39 21.88 -11.78
C ALA A 224 18.02 21.58 -12.36
N TYR A 225 17.99 21.16 -13.62
CA TYR A 225 16.80 20.63 -14.29
C TYR A 225 17.02 19.15 -14.62
N LEU A 226 16.07 18.30 -14.25
CA LEU A 226 16.13 16.85 -14.46
C LEU A 226 15.27 16.44 -15.65
N HIS A 227 15.81 15.65 -16.55
CA HIS A 227 15.07 14.89 -17.55
C HIS A 227 15.21 13.39 -17.27
N LYS A 228 14.07 12.67 -17.25
CA LYS A 228 14.05 11.21 -17.01
C LYS A 228 13.96 10.47 -18.34
N ASP A 229 14.93 9.63 -18.63
CA ASP A 229 14.85 8.60 -19.66
C ASP A 229 14.08 7.38 -19.08
N GLU A 230 12.83 7.22 -19.52
CA GLU A 230 11.96 6.14 -19.02
C GLU A 230 12.48 4.76 -19.41
N LYS A 231 13.10 4.61 -20.60
CA LYS A 231 13.62 3.32 -21.08
C LYS A 231 14.82 2.85 -20.25
N LYS A 232 15.72 3.78 -19.94
CA LYS A 232 16.93 3.52 -19.13
C LYS A 232 16.64 3.64 -17.63
N ASN A 233 15.48 4.17 -17.27
CA ASN A 233 15.14 4.54 -15.88
C ASN A 233 16.29 5.33 -15.21
N LYS A 234 16.87 6.28 -15.93
CA LYS A 234 17.98 7.13 -15.49
C LYS A 234 17.61 8.59 -15.71
N VAL A 235 18.10 9.49 -14.84
CA VAL A 235 17.91 10.93 -15.03
C VAL A 235 19.22 11.59 -15.44
N THR A 236 19.09 12.63 -16.24
CA THR A 236 20.18 13.50 -16.70
C THR A 236 19.96 14.90 -16.16
N LEU A 237 21.02 15.56 -15.72
CA LEU A 237 21.01 16.94 -15.24
C LEU A 237 21.29 17.92 -16.37
N TYR A 238 20.66 19.09 -16.28
CA TYR A 238 20.84 20.22 -17.18
C TYR A 238 20.84 21.52 -16.37
N ASP A 239 21.59 22.50 -16.82
CA ASP A 239 21.70 23.82 -16.16
C ASP A 239 20.56 24.77 -16.57
N ALA A 240 19.90 24.51 -17.71
CA ALA A 240 18.85 25.37 -18.25
C ALA A 240 17.49 24.65 -18.34
N PRO A 241 16.37 25.39 -18.18
CA PRO A 241 15.04 24.89 -18.40
C PRO A 241 14.81 24.51 -19.87
N ALA A 242 14.02 23.47 -20.10
CA ALA A 242 13.51 23.11 -21.44
C ALA A 242 12.23 22.26 -21.26
N PRO A 243 11.43 22.03 -22.32
CA PRO A 243 10.31 21.10 -22.27
C PRO A 243 10.74 19.74 -21.71
N HIS A 244 9.90 19.13 -20.86
CA HIS A 244 10.14 17.83 -20.16
C HIS A 244 11.30 17.84 -19.15
N ARG A 245 11.92 18.97 -18.85
CA ARG A 245 12.89 19.12 -17.76
C ARG A 245 12.20 19.66 -16.52
N MET A 246 12.44 19.04 -15.39
CA MET A 246 11.82 19.41 -14.11
C MET A 246 12.86 20.05 -13.19
N ALA A 247 12.59 21.26 -12.70
CA ALA A 247 13.45 21.91 -11.72
C ALA A 247 13.62 21.05 -10.46
N CYS A 248 14.83 20.99 -9.96
CA CYS A 248 15.18 20.27 -8.73
C CYS A 248 16.12 21.11 -7.86
N LYS A 249 15.95 20.95 -6.52
CA LYS A 249 16.74 21.67 -5.52
C LYS A 249 17.03 20.76 -4.33
N THR A 250 18.33 20.63 -3.99
CA THR A 250 18.82 19.80 -2.90
C THR A 250 19.89 20.56 -2.11
N GLY A 251 19.73 20.71 -0.81
CA GLY A 251 20.77 21.20 0.09
C GLY A 251 21.59 20.06 0.65
N TYR A 252 22.87 20.25 0.85
CA TYR A 252 23.70 19.32 1.60
C TYR A 252 24.62 20.03 2.59
N ARG A 253 25.01 19.29 3.63
CA ARG A 253 26.05 19.66 4.58
C ARG A 253 26.91 18.42 4.86
N VAL A 254 28.23 18.57 4.77
CA VAL A 254 29.21 17.56 5.20
C VAL A 254 29.17 17.49 6.72
N LEU A 255 28.92 16.31 7.25
CA LEU A 255 28.94 16.04 8.69
C LEU A 255 30.31 15.55 9.13
N ASP A 256 30.92 14.66 8.33
CA ASP A 256 32.21 14.07 8.62
C ASP A 256 32.89 13.58 7.33
N THR A 257 34.22 13.37 7.38
CA THR A 257 35.00 12.84 6.27
C THR A 257 35.97 11.75 6.76
N LYS A 258 36.10 10.69 5.98
CA LYS A 258 37.05 9.59 6.28
C LYS A 258 37.60 9.04 4.97
N ALA A 259 38.95 9.08 4.84
CA ALA A 259 39.63 8.77 3.59
C ALA A 259 39.06 9.61 2.42
N ASN A 260 38.61 8.96 1.34
CA ASN A 260 38.00 9.64 0.20
C ASN A 260 36.46 9.56 0.24
N ARG A 261 35.85 9.57 1.44
CA ARG A 261 34.38 9.51 1.64
C ARG A 261 33.92 10.68 2.49
N ALA A 262 32.68 11.09 2.28
CA ALA A 262 31.99 12.05 3.14
C ALA A 262 30.65 11.51 3.60
N LEU A 263 30.33 11.75 4.88
CA LEU A 263 29.00 11.57 5.43
C LEU A 263 28.23 12.88 5.30
N LEU A 264 27.12 12.87 4.58
CA LEU A 264 26.34 14.07 4.30
C LEU A 264 24.95 14.01 4.93
N LYS A 265 24.53 15.12 5.56
CA LYS A 265 23.13 15.45 5.76
C LYS A 265 22.63 16.15 4.51
N VAL A 266 21.52 15.66 3.95
CA VAL A 266 20.90 16.19 2.74
C VAL A 266 19.48 16.65 3.05
N GLU A 267 19.14 17.87 2.63
CA GLU A 267 17.79 18.43 2.70
C GLU A 267 17.15 18.41 1.31
N LEU A 268 15.96 17.80 1.20
CA LEU A 268 15.29 17.60 -0.08
C LEU A 268 14.13 18.58 -0.26
N PHE A 269 14.37 19.69 -0.97
CA PHE A 269 13.33 20.71 -1.26
C PHE A 269 12.36 20.27 -2.35
N THR A 270 12.81 19.49 -3.32
CA THR A 270 11.97 18.87 -4.36
C THR A 270 12.21 17.37 -4.37
N GLY A 271 11.21 16.57 -4.77
CA GLY A 271 11.26 15.10 -4.70
C GLY A 271 11.21 14.46 -6.11
N ARG A 272 12.22 14.72 -6.97
CA ARG A 272 12.29 14.09 -8.29
C ARG A 272 12.97 12.74 -8.23
N THR A 273 12.64 11.86 -9.18
CA THR A 273 13.27 10.53 -9.30
C THR A 273 14.79 10.65 -9.30
N HIS A 274 15.47 9.87 -8.48
CA HIS A 274 16.93 9.81 -8.35
C HIS A 274 17.63 11.17 -8.09
N GLN A 275 16.90 12.20 -7.63
CA GLN A 275 17.40 13.56 -7.55
C GLN A 275 18.71 13.69 -6.78
N ILE A 276 18.76 13.24 -5.51
CA ILE A 276 19.96 13.31 -4.67
C ILE A 276 21.12 12.58 -5.34
N ARG A 277 20.87 11.40 -5.86
CA ARG A 277 21.86 10.54 -6.51
C ARG A 277 22.49 11.22 -7.73
N ALA A 278 21.66 11.77 -8.61
CA ALA A 278 22.13 12.43 -9.82
C ALA A 278 22.87 13.72 -9.51
N GLN A 279 22.36 14.56 -8.58
CA GLN A 279 22.99 15.86 -8.26
C GLN A 279 24.33 15.68 -7.54
N LEU A 280 24.45 14.76 -6.61
CA LEU A 280 25.75 14.50 -5.96
C LEU A 280 26.76 13.87 -6.93
N ALA A 281 26.32 12.95 -7.79
CA ALA A 281 27.17 12.42 -8.85
C ALA A 281 27.60 13.52 -9.84
N GLY A 282 26.73 14.50 -10.14
CA GLY A 282 27.02 15.64 -11.02
C GLY A 282 28.13 16.56 -10.50
N ILE A 283 28.38 16.59 -9.19
CA ILE A 283 29.50 17.32 -8.57
C ILE A 283 30.72 16.42 -8.29
N GLY A 284 30.78 15.23 -8.91
CA GLY A 284 31.90 14.29 -8.74
C GLY A 284 31.86 13.45 -7.45
N CYS A 285 30.75 13.49 -6.70
CA CYS A 285 30.59 12.79 -5.43
C CYS A 285 29.41 11.82 -5.47
N PRO A 286 29.46 10.73 -6.28
CA PRO A 286 28.38 9.75 -6.34
C PRO A 286 28.20 9.07 -4.98
N LEU A 287 26.98 8.56 -4.72
CA LEU A 287 26.73 7.84 -3.48
C LEU A 287 27.50 6.52 -3.46
N ALA A 288 28.02 6.16 -2.30
CA ALA A 288 28.63 4.85 -2.09
C ALA A 288 27.59 3.74 -2.41
N GLY A 289 28.02 2.74 -3.18
CA GLY A 289 27.15 1.64 -3.63
C GLY A 289 26.13 2.00 -4.70
N ASP A 290 26.18 3.17 -5.31
CA ASP A 290 25.27 3.56 -6.39
C ASP A 290 25.75 3.08 -7.76
N GLY A 291 25.37 1.86 -8.16
CA GLY A 291 25.76 1.28 -9.46
C GLY A 291 25.16 1.98 -10.69
N LYS A 292 24.27 3.00 -10.53
CA LYS A 292 23.66 3.72 -11.66
C LYS A 292 24.35 5.05 -11.97
N TYR A 293 24.80 5.78 -10.94
CA TYR A 293 25.43 7.09 -11.06
C TYR A 293 26.88 7.10 -10.62
N GLY A 294 27.33 6.07 -9.90
CA GLY A 294 28.73 5.85 -9.53
C GLY A 294 29.37 4.68 -10.29
N ASN A 295 30.66 4.51 -10.12
CA ASN A 295 31.44 3.43 -10.75
C ASN A 295 31.61 2.21 -9.82
N THR A 296 30.91 2.17 -8.69
CA THR A 296 31.15 1.16 -7.68
C THR A 296 30.26 -0.07 -7.90
N HIS A 297 30.89 -1.19 -8.22
CA HIS A 297 30.31 -2.52 -7.96
C HIS A 297 30.46 -2.79 -6.46
N GLY A 298 29.56 -2.15 -5.67
CA GLY A 298 29.72 -2.11 -4.23
C GLY A 298 29.24 -3.37 -3.52
N ARG A 299 29.86 -3.66 -2.38
CA ARG A 299 29.43 -4.65 -1.37
C ARG A 299 28.02 -4.40 -0.85
N TYR A 300 27.51 -3.19 -0.94
CA TYR A 300 26.25 -2.74 -0.37
C TYR A 300 25.42 -1.98 -1.40
N ARG A 301 24.14 -1.88 -1.12
CA ARG A 301 23.22 -1.04 -1.90
C ARG A 301 23.53 0.44 -1.67
N GLN A 302 23.05 1.33 -2.54
CA GLN A 302 23.31 2.78 -2.40
C GLN A 302 23.12 3.27 -0.96
N ALA A 303 24.13 3.95 -0.44
CA ALA A 303 24.13 4.49 0.91
C ALA A 303 23.25 5.73 1.01
N LEU A 304 21.94 5.56 1.03
CA LEU A 304 20.95 6.64 1.11
C LEU A 304 19.79 6.24 2.02
N LEU A 305 19.51 7.08 3.01
CA LEU A 305 18.48 6.87 4.01
C LEU A 305 17.63 8.13 4.18
N SER A 306 16.32 8.03 4.01
CA SER A 306 15.34 9.04 4.43
C SER A 306 15.22 8.96 5.95
N TYR A 307 16.06 9.70 6.70
CA TYR A 307 16.21 9.45 8.13
C TYR A 307 15.36 10.35 9.02
N LYS A 308 14.87 11.50 8.52
CA LYS A 308 14.14 12.44 9.37
C LYS A 308 13.07 13.19 8.58
N LEU A 309 11.89 13.29 9.16
CA LEU A 309 10.76 14.11 8.71
C LEU A 309 10.39 15.09 9.82
N ILE A 310 10.11 16.35 9.47
CA ILE A 310 9.56 17.37 10.37
C ILE A 310 8.27 17.88 9.76
N PHE A 311 7.21 17.92 10.55
CA PHE A 311 5.87 18.34 10.13
C PHE A 311 5.58 19.75 10.61
N HIS A 312 5.09 20.61 9.71
CA HIS A 312 4.53 21.93 9.98
C HIS A 312 3.10 21.93 9.46
N VAL A 313 2.14 21.70 10.36
CA VAL A 313 0.74 21.43 9.99
C VAL A 313 -0.16 22.57 10.43
N PRO A 314 -0.98 23.17 9.54
CA PRO A 314 -1.99 24.14 9.92
C PRO A 314 -3.01 23.57 10.94
N ALA A 315 -3.50 24.44 11.82
CA ALA A 315 -4.40 24.04 12.90
C ALA A 315 -5.78 23.54 12.43
N ASP A 316 -6.18 23.89 11.21
CA ASP A 316 -7.46 23.50 10.58
C ASP A 316 -7.41 22.15 9.87
N TYR A 317 -6.25 21.48 9.84
CA TYR A 317 -6.10 20.17 9.21
C TYR A 317 -6.51 19.03 10.16
N THR A 318 -7.02 17.94 9.61
CA THR A 318 -7.39 16.75 10.40
C THR A 318 -6.17 16.10 11.08
N ILE A 319 -4.97 16.35 10.56
CA ILE A 319 -3.70 15.89 11.11
C ILE A 319 -2.93 16.99 11.88
N ALA A 320 -3.61 18.05 12.36
CA ALA A 320 -3.00 19.18 13.07
C ALA A 320 -2.18 18.77 14.31
N HIS A 321 -2.55 17.66 14.96
CA HIS A 321 -1.81 17.08 16.09
C HIS A 321 -0.37 16.63 15.75
N LEU A 322 -0.01 16.62 14.48
CA LEU A 322 1.36 16.33 14.01
C LEU A 322 2.22 17.58 13.87
N ASP A 323 1.67 18.80 14.12
CA ASP A 323 2.46 20.03 14.02
C ASP A 323 3.66 19.99 14.99
N GLY A 324 4.83 20.39 14.49
CA GLY A 324 6.10 20.34 15.21
C GLY A 324 6.68 18.93 15.45
N LYS A 325 5.95 17.86 15.11
CA LYS A 325 6.47 16.50 15.33
C LYS A 325 7.62 16.17 14.41
N VAL A 326 8.58 15.43 14.98
CA VAL A 326 9.78 14.94 14.30
C VAL A 326 9.80 13.42 14.37
N PHE A 327 9.92 12.79 13.20
CA PHE A 327 10.08 11.34 13.09
C PHE A 327 11.47 11.02 12.56
N THR A 328 12.11 10.00 13.12
CA THR A 328 13.47 9.58 12.74
C THR A 328 13.55 8.08 12.50
N ALA A 329 14.37 7.68 11.54
CA ALA A 329 14.77 6.30 11.32
C ALA A 329 16.16 6.03 11.92
N ASP A 330 16.46 4.76 12.17
CA ASP A 330 17.78 4.34 12.63
C ASP A 330 18.86 4.66 11.58
N THR A 331 19.87 5.39 11.97
CA THR A 331 20.98 5.83 11.10
C THR A 331 22.17 4.88 11.07
N ARG A 332 22.20 3.88 11.95
CA ARG A 332 23.30 2.91 12.04
C ARG A 332 23.69 2.27 10.71
N PRO A 333 22.75 1.88 9.82
CA PRO A 333 23.13 1.29 8.54
C PRO A 333 23.99 2.21 7.65
N ILE A 334 23.79 3.52 7.74
CA ILE A 334 24.57 4.50 6.97
C ILE A 334 25.89 4.82 7.66
N THR A 335 25.89 4.98 8.99
CA THR A 335 27.11 5.26 9.74
C THR A 335 28.08 4.08 9.69
N GLN A 336 27.63 2.84 9.70
CA GLN A 336 28.45 1.65 9.51
C GLN A 336 29.14 1.64 8.12
N ILE A 337 28.41 1.97 7.04
CA ILE A 337 29.01 2.12 5.71
C ILE A 337 30.11 3.21 5.71
N PHE A 338 29.91 4.31 6.44
CA PHE A 338 30.88 5.39 6.55
C PHE A 338 32.11 4.98 7.35
N THR A 339 31.95 4.33 8.52
CA THR A 339 33.04 3.90 9.37
C THR A 339 33.80 2.70 8.81
N GLY A 340 33.18 1.91 7.95
CA GLY A 340 33.73 0.64 7.44
C GLY A 340 33.55 -0.53 8.42
N ASP A 341 32.70 -0.37 9.43
CA ASP A 341 32.35 -1.41 10.42
C ASP A 341 31.30 -2.37 9.84
N ASP A 342 31.70 -3.18 8.89
CA ASP A 342 30.83 -4.21 8.26
C ASP A 342 30.62 -5.45 9.17
N SER A 343 30.55 -5.28 10.49
CA SER A 343 30.51 -6.41 11.44
C SER A 343 29.17 -7.15 11.51
N ASN A 344 28.17 -6.84 10.64
CA ASN A 344 26.86 -7.47 10.70
C ASN A 344 26.22 -7.75 9.34
N GLU A 345 26.87 -8.53 8.45
CA GLU A 345 26.17 -9.29 7.39
C GLU A 345 26.96 -10.59 7.10
N ARG A 346 26.64 -11.63 7.85
CA ARG A 346 26.80 -13.04 7.46
C ARG A 346 25.46 -13.76 7.63
#